data_f702ca7edbf6755b9119d381d2dda364
#
_entry.id   f702ca7edbf6755b9119d381d2dda364
#
_cell.length_a   1.000
_cell.length_b   1.000
_cell.length_c   1.000
_cell.angle_alpha   90.00
_cell.angle_beta   90.00
_cell.angle_gamma   90.00
#
_symmetry.space_group_name_H-M   'P 1'
#
loop_
_entity.id
_entity.type
_entity.pdbx_description
1 polymer ?
#
loop_
_entity_poly.entity_id
_entity_poly.type
_entity_poly.pdbx_seq_one_letter_code
_entity_poly.pdbx_strand_id
1 'polypeptide(L)'
;MTLELFNLANYTFNPYALPTLVTGVAIMALGFIVLVGERDSRVSLSFFIMTVSAAIWLFCYSCMYCAATERVAAAWAVMGQLGVTFIPATVYHFTVNTLQIYAKHKERVWLAWLISAVFFAAALYGDGFISGVNRFRWGYYARYEWMSIPFLVFFFGLMALSLQHYWHEYHAAVPGVEKLRSKALFVAFCVAYLASFDYLAAFGIPLYPFGHLAVLGFIILTARAVWRFRLVDITPAFAAMEIINAMVDVLLVLDNAGSVRVANRAACQLFRRPESALIGSHIQNLVSGIAAPEFILDRVILSGSVRDYEFPLIDQSIGVVTLSASSFMMRDDQSMDPVALVCIIRDVTQQKKAQLDIQRHTERQAALYEINLATTSTLELRAVLNVLLEKLTALVPETATTIMLLDKKNG
;
A
#
# COMPACT_ATOMS: atom_id res chain seq x y z
N MET A 1 10.18 -15.70 44.95
CA MET A 1 9.91 -16.28 43.65
C MET A 1 10.70 -15.60 42.52
N THR A 2 10.68 -14.28 42.38
CA THR A 2 11.38 -13.56 41.29
C THR A 2 12.91 -13.70 41.31
N LEU A 3 13.56 -13.70 42.47
CA LEU A 3 15.03 -13.85 42.59
C LEU A 3 15.55 -15.25 42.18
N GLU A 4 14.75 -16.29 42.33
CA GLU A 4 15.14 -17.68 41.96
C GLU A 4 15.14 -17.88 40.44
N LEU A 5 14.28 -17.16 39.70
CA LEU A 5 14.21 -17.21 38.23
C LEU A 5 15.44 -16.64 37.54
N PHE A 6 16.13 -15.68 38.15
CA PHE A 6 17.33 -15.05 37.56
C PHE A 6 18.65 -15.70 38.04
N ASN A 7 18.59 -16.70 38.91
CA ASN A 7 19.78 -17.41 39.35
C ASN A 7 20.13 -18.52 38.34
N LEU A 8 21.23 -18.37 37.62
CA LEU A 8 21.70 -19.34 36.64
C LEU A 8 22.00 -20.73 37.19
N ALA A 9 22.26 -20.86 38.52
CA ALA A 9 22.46 -22.16 39.16
C ALA A 9 21.18 -23.04 39.16
N ASN A 10 20.01 -22.44 38.92
CA ASN A 10 18.73 -23.14 38.85
C ASN A 10 18.43 -23.72 37.46
N TYR A 11 19.38 -23.64 36.52
CA TYR A 11 19.21 -24.13 35.16
C TYR A 11 20.30 -25.13 34.79
N THR A 12 19.89 -26.10 33.99
CA THR A 12 20.78 -27.09 33.38
C THR A 12 20.58 -27.05 31.87
N PHE A 13 21.67 -27.19 31.11
CA PHE A 13 21.56 -27.25 29.66
C PHE A 13 20.70 -28.44 29.23
N ASN A 14 19.67 -28.17 28.44
CA ASN A 14 18.77 -29.19 27.91
C ASN A 14 18.66 -29.06 26.38
N PRO A 15 19.15 -30.05 25.58
CA PRO A 15 19.08 -29.97 24.12
C PRO A 15 17.67 -29.83 23.58
N TYR A 16 16.66 -30.34 24.27
CA TYR A 16 15.25 -30.23 23.85
C TYR A 16 14.68 -28.80 23.95
N ALA A 17 15.34 -27.92 24.68
CA ALA A 17 14.97 -26.49 24.75
C ALA A 17 15.40 -25.70 23.51
N LEU A 18 16.45 -26.14 22.80
CA LEU A 18 17.02 -25.41 21.66
C LEU A 18 16.03 -25.23 20.50
N PRO A 19 15.33 -26.26 20.00
CA PRO A 19 14.38 -26.10 18.90
C PRO A 19 13.28 -25.07 19.22
N THR A 20 12.76 -25.12 20.44
CA THR A 20 11.71 -24.20 20.91
C THR A 20 12.24 -22.77 21.01
N LEU A 21 13.45 -22.55 21.55
CA LEU A 21 14.08 -21.26 21.67
C LEU A 21 14.38 -20.66 20.28
N VAL A 22 15.02 -21.43 19.41
CA VAL A 22 15.37 -20.98 18.05
C VAL A 22 14.13 -20.62 17.25
N THR A 23 13.07 -21.42 17.36
CA THR A 23 11.78 -21.12 16.74
C THR A 23 11.19 -19.83 17.31
N GLY A 24 11.21 -19.62 18.62
CA GLY A 24 10.71 -18.40 19.26
C GLY A 24 11.44 -17.15 18.78
N VAL A 25 12.76 -17.20 18.68
CA VAL A 25 13.58 -16.09 18.12
C VAL A 25 13.26 -15.87 16.64
N ALA A 26 13.18 -16.93 15.84
CA ALA A 26 12.92 -16.83 14.40
C ALA A 26 11.56 -16.19 14.10
N ILE A 27 10.49 -16.61 14.82
CA ILE A 27 9.16 -16.02 14.59
C ILE A 27 9.07 -14.57 15.06
N MET A 28 9.76 -14.22 16.15
CA MET A 28 9.85 -12.84 16.62
C MET A 28 10.56 -11.95 15.58
N ALA A 29 11.71 -12.41 15.07
CA ALA A 29 12.44 -11.70 14.03
C ALA A 29 11.62 -11.53 12.75
N LEU A 30 10.93 -12.58 12.31
CA LEU A 30 10.06 -12.53 11.13
C LEU A 30 8.88 -11.57 11.32
N GLY A 31 8.23 -11.61 12.49
CA GLY A 31 7.16 -10.66 12.82
C GLY A 31 7.63 -9.21 12.80
N PHE A 32 8.84 -8.95 13.35
CA PHE A 32 9.46 -7.62 13.33
C PHE A 32 9.81 -7.15 11.90
N ILE A 33 10.37 -8.03 11.06
CA ILE A 33 10.68 -7.73 9.66
C ILE A 33 9.41 -7.35 8.89
N VAL A 34 8.30 -8.09 9.09
CA VAL A 34 7.02 -7.77 8.45
C VAL A 34 6.50 -6.41 8.94
N LEU A 35 6.58 -6.13 10.23
CA LEU A 35 6.14 -4.85 10.80
C LEU A 35 6.95 -3.65 10.26
N VAL A 36 8.28 -3.79 10.18
CA VAL A 36 9.15 -2.71 9.67
C VAL A 36 8.95 -2.48 8.18
N GLY A 37 8.69 -3.54 7.43
CA GLY A 37 8.41 -3.45 5.99
C GLY A 37 7.12 -2.72 5.65
N GLU A 38 6.13 -2.75 6.55
CA GLU A 38 4.78 -2.18 6.33
C GLU A 38 4.21 -1.59 7.62
N ARG A 39 4.81 -0.49 8.08
CA ARG A 39 4.54 0.11 9.42
C ARG A 39 3.10 0.57 9.61
N ASP A 40 2.44 1.04 8.56
CA ASP A 40 1.09 1.62 8.64
C ASP A 40 -0.02 0.58 8.43
N SER A 41 0.34 -0.70 8.20
CA SER A 41 -0.61 -1.77 7.97
C SER A 41 -1.13 -2.35 9.28
N ARG A 42 -2.46 -2.33 9.48
CA ARG A 42 -3.13 -3.02 10.61
C ARG A 42 -2.91 -4.52 10.56
N VAL A 43 -2.76 -5.08 9.38
CA VAL A 43 -2.47 -6.51 9.18
C VAL A 43 -1.09 -6.84 9.72
N SER A 44 -0.05 -6.04 9.35
CA SER A 44 1.31 -6.23 9.82
C SER A 44 1.44 -6.06 11.34
N LEU A 45 0.74 -5.08 11.92
CA LEU A 45 0.70 -4.90 13.36
C LEU A 45 0.05 -6.09 14.08
N SER A 46 -1.11 -6.57 13.60
CA SER A 46 -1.78 -7.73 14.21
C SER A 46 -1.00 -9.03 14.01
N PHE A 47 -0.29 -9.18 12.89
CA PHE A 47 0.66 -10.27 12.68
C PHE A 47 1.80 -10.23 13.69
N PHE A 48 2.42 -9.05 13.90
CA PHE A 48 3.48 -8.89 14.89
C PHE A 48 3.01 -9.23 16.30
N ILE A 49 1.85 -8.73 16.73
CA ILE A 49 1.27 -9.05 18.05
C ILE A 49 1.07 -10.57 18.23
N MET A 50 0.63 -11.26 17.18
CA MET A 50 0.48 -12.71 17.17
C MET A 50 1.84 -13.42 17.31
N THR A 51 2.88 -12.95 16.62
CA THR A 51 4.23 -13.52 16.73
C THR A 51 4.83 -13.28 18.12
N VAL A 52 4.57 -12.13 18.75
CA VAL A 52 4.97 -11.83 20.13
C VAL A 52 4.36 -12.81 21.10
N SER A 53 3.04 -13.08 21.02
CA SER A 53 2.37 -14.07 21.89
C SER A 53 2.98 -15.45 21.76
N ALA A 54 3.21 -15.92 20.53
CA ALA A 54 3.82 -17.22 20.29
C ALA A 54 5.28 -17.29 20.76
N ALA A 55 6.05 -16.20 20.58
CA ALA A 55 7.44 -16.14 21.02
C ALA A 55 7.56 -16.15 22.56
N ILE A 56 6.69 -15.44 23.28
CA ILE A 56 6.65 -15.48 24.75
C ILE A 56 6.37 -16.91 25.23
N TRP A 57 5.39 -17.58 24.65
CA TRP A 57 5.11 -18.97 24.95
C TRP A 57 6.35 -19.86 24.75
N LEU A 58 6.94 -19.85 23.56
CA LEU A 58 8.07 -20.71 23.21
C LEU A 58 9.32 -20.41 24.06
N PHE A 59 9.58 -19.13 24.36
CA PHE A 59 10.68 -18.72 25.21
C PHE A 59 10.49 -19.24 26.67
N CYS A 60 9.32 -19.04 27.26
CA CYS A 60 9.03 -19.50 28.61
C CYS A 60 9.12 -21.03 28.73
N TYR A 61 8.63 -21.75 27.71
CA TYR A 61 8.71 -23.20 27.68
C TYR A 61 10.15 -23.71 27.45
N SER A 62 10.96 -22.98 26.68
CA SER A 62 12.40 -23.29 26.58
C SER A 62 13.11 -23.16 27.92
N CYS A 63 12.83 -22.09 28.69
CA CYS A 63 13.36 -21.90 30.03
C CYS A 63 12.85 -22.99 30.99
N MET A 64 11.56 -23.38 30.91
CA MET A 64 10.96 -24.45 31.70
C MET A 64 11.65 -25.79 31.45
N TYR A 65 12.02 -26.11 30.19
CA TYR A 65 12.77 -27.36 29.90
C TYR A 65 14.16 -27.37 30.49
N CYS A 66 14.80 -26.21 30.64
CA CYS A 66 16.12 -26.07 31.26
C CYS A 66 16.08 -25.99 32.80
N ALA A 67 14.92 -25.87 33.42
CA ALA A 67 14.81 -25.70 34.87
C ALA A 67 15.33 -26.92 35.60
N ALA A 68 16.18 -26.70 36.63
CA ALA A 68 16.72 -27.76 37.50
C ALA A 68 15.73 -28.21 38.59
N THR A 69 14.82 -27.34 38.97
CA THR A 69 13.84 -27.61 40.04
C THR A 69 12.40 -27.46 39.57
N GLU A 70 11.50 -28.23 40.15
CA GLU A 70 10.06 -28.15 39.86
C GLU A 70 9.49 -26.75 40.10
N ARG A 71 9.95 -26.07 41.15
CA ARG A 71 9.49 -24.73 41.54
C ARG A 71 9.81 -23.70 40.45
N VAL A 72 11.02 -23.71 39.89
CA VAL A 72 11.43 -22.84 38.81
C VAL A 72 10.68 -23.17 37.52
N ALA A 73 10.52 -24.46 37.21
CA ALA A 73 9.73 -24.93 36.08
C ALA A 73 8.28 -24.46 36.13
N ALA A 74 7.63 -24.61 37.33
CA ALA A 74 6.25 -24.15 37.51
C ALA A 74 6.09 -22.64 37.34
N ALA A 75 7.06 -21.85 37.81
CA ALA A 75 7.05 -20.41 37.60
C ALA A 75 7.10 -20.05 36.09
N TRP A 76 7.95 -20.72 35.32
CA TRP A 76 7.99 -20.54 33.86
C TRP A 76 6.73 -21.04 33.15
N ALA A 77 6.13 -22.12 33.62
CA ALA A 77 4.84 -22.63 33.13
C ALA A 77 3.73 -21.56 33.24
N VAL A 78 3.64 -20.91 34.41
CA VAL A 78 2.67 -19.82 34.64
C VAL A 78 2.99 -18.59 33.80
N MET A 79 4.26 -18.17 33.70
CA MET A 79 4.67 -17.03 32.87
C MET A 79 4.38 -17.29 31.38
N GLY A 80 4.55 -18.50 30.89
CA GLY A 80 4.24 -18.91 29.54
C GLY A 80 2.76 -18.74 29.18
N GLN A 81 1.85 -18.72 30.18
CA GLN A 81 0.44 -18.45 29.93
C GLN A 81 0.20 -17.03 29.39
N LEU A 82 1.08 -16.07 29.64
CA LEU A 82 1.01 -14.76 28.98
C LEU A 82 1.02 -14.88 27.46
N GLY A 83 1.77 -15.84 26.92
CA GLY A 83 1.71 -16.16 25.50
C GLY A 83 0.47 -16.97 25.13
N VAL A 84 0.34 -18.15 25.75
CA VAL A 84 -0.67 -19.18 25.40
C VAL A 84 -2.10 -18.65 25.44
N THR A 85 -2.50 -17.94 26.50
CA THR A 85 -3.88 -17.47 26.67
C THR A 85 -4.28 -16.38 25.68
N PHE A 86 -3.32 -15.63 25.14
CA PHE A 86 -3.58 -14.58 24.16
C PHE A 86 -3.49 -15.07 22.70
N ILE A 87 -2.92 -16.24 22.39
CA ILE A 87 -2.86 -16.79 21.04
C ILE A 87 -4.23 -16.76 20.34
N PRO A 88 -5.34 -17.27 20.92
CA PRO A 88 -6.60 -17.30 20.19
C PRO A 88 -7.14 -15.91 19.86
N ALA A 89 -7.00 -14.93 20.77
CA ALA A 89 -7.43 -13.55 20.54
C ALA A 89 -6.58 -12.86 19.47
N THR A 90 -5.25 -13.03 19.49
CA THR A 90 -4.35 -12.44 18.50
C THR A 90 -4.54 -13.05 17.11
N VAL A 91 -4.76 -14.36 17.02
CA VAL A 91 -5.10 -15.07 15.79
C VAL A 91 -6.41 -14.57 15.20
N TYR A 92 -7.46 -14.44 16.01
CA TYR A 92 -8.74 -13.91 15.55
C TYR A 92 -8.65 -12.46 15.12
N HIS A 93 -7.93 -11.63 15.88
CA HIS A 93 -7.66 -10.23 15.52
C HIS A 93 -6.92 -10.11 14.19
N PHE A 94 -5.89 -10.93 13.97
CA PHE A 94 -5.19 -11.01 12.69
C PHE A 94 -6.14 -11.43 11.56
N THR A 95 -6.98 -12.44 11.78
CA THR A 95 -7.95 -12.93 10.80
C THR A 95 -8.89 -11.84 10.32
N VAL A 96 -9.52 -11.08 11.24
CA VAL A 96 -10.49 -10.04 10.87
C VAL A 96 -9.83 -8.84 10.19
N ASN A 97 -8.58 -8.52 10.53
CA ASN A 97 -7.82 -7.48 9.84
C ASN A 97 -7.45 -7.93 8.41
N THR A 98 -6.98 -9.16 8.26
CA THR A 98 -6.56 -9.71 6.97
C THR A 98 -7.72 -9.82 5.97
N LEU A 99 -8.91 -10.14 6.46
CA LEU A 99 -10.15 -10.20 5.66
C LEU A 99 -10.89 -8.87 5.58
N GLN A 100 -10.33 -7.79 6.17
CA GLN A 100 -10.92 -6.44 6.18
C GLN A 100 -12.34 -6.37 6.78
N ILE A 101 -12.68 -7.30 7.67
CA ILE A 101 -13.99 -7.37 8.34
C ILE A 101 -13.97 -6.84 9.78
N TYR A 102 -12.88 -6.16 10.19
CA TYR A 102 -12.70 -5.67 11.56
C TYR A 102 -13.87 -4.79 12.03
N ALA A 103 -14.36 -3.87 11.20
CA ALA A 103 -15.46 -2.97 11.57
C ALA A 103 -16.72 -3.71 12.01
N LYS A 104 -17.02 -4.86 11.38
CA LYS A 104 -18.17 -5.71 11.68
C LYS A 104 -17.95 -6.58 12.92
N HIS A 105 -16.70 -6.91 13.26
CA HIS A 105 -16.34 -7.88 14.29
C HIS A 105 -15.57 -7.28 15.47
N LYS A 106 -15.44 -5.95 15.55
CA LYS A 106 -14.66 -5.26 16.60
C LYS A 106 -15.02 -5.67 18.01
N GLU A 107 -16.31 -5.83 18.30
CA GLU A 107 -16.81 -6.22 19.64
C GLU A 107 -16.35 -7.63 20.01
N ARG A 108 -16.38 -8.57 19.05
CA ARG A 108 -15.89 -9.94 19.25
C ARG A 108 -14.38 -9.98 19.49
N VAL A 109 -13.63 -9.11 18.80
CA VAL A 109 -12.19 -8.97 19.01
C VAL A 109 -11.91 -8.51 20.44
N TRP A 110 -12.57 -7.43 20.89
CA TRP A 110 -12.41 -6.93 22.25
C TRP A 110 -12.84 -7.95 23.31
N LEU A 111 -13.93 -8.66 23.07
CA LEU A 111 -14.38 -9.74 23.94
C LEU A 111 -13.35 -10.87 24.01
N ALA A 112 -12.75 -11.25 22.89
CA ALA A 112 -11.71 -12.27 22.85
C ALA A 112 -10.47 -11.85 23.68
N TRP A 113 -10.05 -10.59 23.56
CA TRP A 113 -8.96 -10.04 24.38
C TRP A 113 -9.29 -10.04 25.87
N LEU A 114 -10.51 -9.64 26.24
CA LEU A 114 -10.98 -9.63 27.63
C LEU A 114 -11.01 -11.04 28.20
N ILE A 115 -11.57 -12.02 27.49
CA ILE A 115 -11.62 -13.42 27.92
C ILE A 115 -10.20 -13.99 28.07
N SER A 116 -9.29 -13.69 27.15
CA SER A 116 -7.88 -14.07 27.26
C SER A 116 -7.22 -13.50 28.51
N ALA A 117 -7.49 -12.24 28.85
CA ALA A 117 -6.99 -11.60 30.07
C ALA A 117 -7.56 -12.25 31.33
N VAL A 118 -8.84 -12.67 31.34
CA VAL A 118 -9.45 -13.40 32.45
C VAL A 118 -8.78 -14.75 32.63
N PHE A 119 -8.53 -15.52 31.56
CA PHE A 119 -7.83 -16.81 31.69
C PHE A 119 -6.38 -16.63 32.14
N PHE A 120 -5.70 -15.57 31.67
CA PHE A 120 -4.36 -15.27 32.17
C PHE A 120 -4.36 -14.92 33.66
N ALA A 121 -5.32 -14.12 34.15
CA ALA A 121 -5.47 -13.81 35.54
C ALA A 121 -5.78 -15.09 36.37
N ALA A 122 -6.63 -15.98 35.86
CA ALA A 122 -6.90 -17.26 36.47
C ALA A 122 -5.64 -18.15 36.59
N ALA A 123 -4.77 -18.11 35.59
CA ALA A 123 -3.50 -18.84 35.61
C ALA A 123 -2.48 -18.26 36.62
N LEU A 124 -2.56 -16.94 36.91
CA LEU A 124 -1.67 -16.27 37.88
C LEU A 124 -2.09 -16.48 39.34
N TYR A 125 -3.40 -16.52 39.61
CA TYR A 125 -3.92 -16.41 40.97
C TYR A 125 -4.49 -17.72 41.54
N GLY A 126 -4.50 -18.81 40.75
CA GLY A 126 -5.10 -20.06 41.21
C GLY A 126 -4.49 -21.34 40.67
N ASP A 127 -4.45 -22.37 41.52
CA ASP A 127 -3.99 -23.71 41.13
C ASP A 127 -4.99 -24.47 40.23
N GLY A 128 -6.15 -23.87 39.96
CA GLY A 128 -7.19 -24.48 39.13
C GLY A 128 -6.86 -24.47 37.61
N PHE A 129 -5.93 -23.66 37.17
CA PHE A 129 -5.49 -23.60 35.74
C PHE A 129 -4.22 -24.44 35.51
N ILE A 130 -3.18 -24.22 36.34
CA ILE A 130 -1.93 -24.98 36.38
C ILE A 130 -1.66 -25.38 37.83
N SER A 131 -1.60 -26.68 38.11
CA SER A 131 -1.32 -27.20 39.46
C SER A 131 0.15 -27.56 39.69
N GLY A 132 1.03 -27.26 38.75
CA GLY A 132 2.44 -27.60 38.79
C GLY A 132 2.97 -28.03 37.43
N VAL A 133 3.96 -28.93 37.43
CA VAL A 133 4.57 -29.43 36.20
C VAL A 133 4.70 -30.96 36.24
N ASN A 134 4.58 -31.57 35.07
CA ASN A 134 4.92 -32.98 34.84
C ASN A 134 6.39 -33.08 34.44
N ARG A 135 7.10 -34.11 34.92
CA ARG A 135 8.49 -34.37 34.51
C ARG A 135 8.53 -35.48 33.47
N PHE A 136 9.10 -35.13 32.30
CA PHE A 136 9.30 -36.06 31.18
C PHE A 136 10.80 -36.19 30.81
N ARG A 137 11.10 -37.04 29.84
CA ARG A 137 12.50 -37.24 29.37
C ARG A 137 13.11 -35.97 28.75
N TRP A 138 12.28 -35.08 28.19
CA TRP A 138 12.69 -33.82 27.57
C TRP A 138 12.67 -32.62 28.53
N GLY A 139 12.30 -32.82 29.82
CA GLY A 139 12.26 -31.75 30.80
C GLY A 139 10.90 -31.67 31.51
N TYR A 140 10.67 -30.56 32.16
CA TYR A 140 9.39 -30.24 32.78
C TYR A 140 8.38 -29.73 31.79
N TYR A 141 7.08 -29.99 32.01
CA TYR A 141 5.97 -29.48 31.20
C TYR A 141 4.79 -29.12 32.11
N ALA A 142 4.07 -27.98 31.76
CA ALA A 142 2.93 -27.51 32.56
C ALA A 142 1.89 -28.59 32.73
N ARG A 143 1.36 -28.75 33.99
CA ARG A 143 0.28 -29.65 34.28
C ARG A 143 -1.02 -28.85 34.37
N TYR A 144 -1.95 -29.12 33.45
CA TYR A 144 -3.21 -28.42 33.32
C TYR A 144 -4.27 -29.08 34.24
N GLU A 145 -5.12 -28.22 34.81
CA GLU A 145 -6.24 -28.58 35.67
C GLU A 145 -7.59 -28.22 35.05
N TRP A 146 -8.66 -28.40 35.76
CA TRP A 146 -10.02 -28.27 35.26
C TRP A 146 -10.36 -26.90 34.60
N MET A 147 -9.80 -25.78 35.05
CA MET A 147 -10.02 -24.47 34.46
C MET A 147 -9.38 -24.34 33.07
N SER A 148 -8.43 -25.18 32.70
CA SER A 148 -7.87 -25.24 31.36
C SER A 148 -8.88 -25.76 30.33
N ILE A 149 -9.89 -26.54 30.73
CA ILE A 149 -10.90 -27.08 29.80
C ILE A 149 -11.75 -25.97 29.18
N PRO A 150 -12.39 -25.04 29.95
CA PRO A 150 -13.08 -23.89 29.32
C PRO A 150 -12.16 -23.01 28.51
N PHE A 151 -10.88 -22.87 28.89
CA PHE A 151 -9.90 -22.17 28.04
C PHE A 151 -9.70 -22.90 26.71
N LEU A 152 -9.55 -24.23 26.70
CA LEU A 152 -9.40 -24.98 25.44
C LEU A 152 -10.65 -24.88 24.54
N VAL A 153 -11.85 -24.88 25.13
CA VAL A 153 -13.09 -24.62 24.37
C VAL A 153 -13.07 -23.26 23.74
N PHE A 154 -12.66 -22.22 24.46
CA PHE A 154 -12.47 -20.87 23.93
C PHE A 154 -11.40 -20.83 22.85
N PHE A 155 -10.23 -21.45 23.08
CA PHE A 155 -9.12 -21.54 22.13
C PHE A 155 -9.59 -22.19 20.82
N PHE A 156 -10.12 -23.40 20.87
CA PHE A 156 -10.56 -24.12 19.68
C PHE A 156 -11.74 -23.44 19.00
N GLY A 157 -12.64 -22.82 19.76
CA GLY A 157 -13.76 -22.06 19.23
C GLY A 157 -13.33 -20.86 18.37
N LEU A 158 -12.40 -20.03 18.85
CA LEU A 158 -11.86 -18.91 18.08
C LEU A 158 -11.01 -19.36 16.89
N MET A 159 -10.24 -20.42 17.06
CA MET A 159 -9.47 -21.01 15.98
C MET A 159 -10.39 -21.55 14.87
N ALA A 160 -11.44 -22.29 15.23
CA ALA A 160 -12.43 -22.80 14.29
C ALA A 160 -13.17 -21.63 13.56
N LEU A 161 -13.53 -20.59 14.31
CA LEU A 161 -14.16 -19.40 13.75
C LEU A 161 -13.23 -18.69 12.72
N SER A 162 -11.94 -18.57 13.03
CA SER A 162 -10.94 -18.02 12.11
C SER A 162 -10.84 -18.86 10.84
N LEU A 163 -10.79 -20.19 10.99
CA LEU A 163 -10.74 -21.10 9.84
C LEU A 163 -12.02 -21.03 9.00
N GLN A 164 -13.19 -20.92 9.63
CA GLN A 164 -14.47 -20.77 8.96
C GLN A 164 -14.52 -19.47 8.13
N HIS A 165 -13.99 -18.36 8.63
CA HIS A 165 -13.92 -17.10 7.89
C HIS A 165 -13.05 -17.25 6.64
N TYR A 166 -11.84 -17.84 6.73
CA TYR A 166 -11.00 -18.09 5.55
C TYR A 166 -11.62 -19.08 4.56
N TRP A 167 -12.31 -20.11 5.05
CA TRP A 167 -13.03 -21.06 4.21
C TRP A 167 -14.17 -20.41 3.43
N HIS A 168 -14.97 -19.59 4.11
CA HIS A 168 -16.07 -18.86 3.49
C HIS A 168 -15.56 -17.91 2.41
N GLU A 169 -14.52 -17.12 2.73
CA GLU A 169 -13.89 -16.20 1.79
C GLU A 169 -13.31 -16.92 0.57
N TYR A 170 -12.63 -18.06 0.79
CA TYR A 170 -12.11 -18.87 -0.31
C TYR A 170 -13.19 -19.33 -1.29
N HIS A 171 -14.39 -19.67 -0.82
CA HIS A 171 -15.49 -20.12 -1.68
C HIS A 171 -16.26 -18.95 -2.31
N ALA A 172 -16.35 -17.82 -1.64
CA ALA A 172 -17.04 -16.63 -2.13
C ALA A 172 -16.19 -15.81 -3.12
N ALA A 173 -14.86 -15.88 -3.02
CA ALA A 173 -13.94 -15.10 -3.85
C ALA A 173 -13.96 -15.53 -5.32
N VAL A 174 -13.97 -14.54 -6.21
CA VAL A 174 -13.80 -14.74 -7.66
C VAL A 174 -12.40 -15.30 -7.94
N PRO A 175 -12.22 -16.15 -8.98
CA PRO A 175 -10.91 -16.64 -9.38
C PRO A 175 -9.91 -15.49 -9.60
N GLY A 176 -8.85 -15.45 -8.81
CA GLY A 176 -7.85 -14.37 -8.85
C GLY A 176 -6.95 -14.39 -7.61
N VAL A 177 -6.30 -13.25 -7.37
CA VAL A 177 -5.34 -13.07 -6.25
C VAL A 177 -6.01 -13.27 -4.89
N GLU A 178 -7.23 -12.80 -4.70
CA GLU A 178 -7.98 -12.93 -3.44
C GLU A 178 -8.23 -14.39 -3.06
N LYS A 179 -8.66 -15.20 -4.04
CA LYS A 179 -8.88 -16.64 -3.83
C LYS A 179 -7.59 -17.38 -3.46
N LEU A 180 -6.47 -17.05 -4.13
CA LEU A 180 -5.17 -17.63 -3.84
C LEU A 180 -4.67 -17.24 -2.45
N ARG A 181 -4.89 -15.99 -2.04
CA ARG A 181 -4.59 -15.46 -0.72
C ARG A 181 -5.34 -16.20 0.37
N SER A 182 -6.66 -16.28 0.26
CA SER A 182 -7.53 -16.96 1.23
C SER A 182 -7.19 -18.43 1.34
N LYS A 183 -6.87 -19.10 0.21
CA LYS A 183 -6.38 -20.48 0.21
C LYS A 183 -5.06 -20.63 0.95
N ALA A 184 -4.08 -19.74 0.71
CA ALA A 184 -2.77 -19.81 1.35
C ALA A 184 -2.88 -19.64 2.87
N LEU A 185 -3.71 -18.70 3.33
CA LEU A 185 -3.95 -18.48 4.75
C LEU A 185 -4.73 -19.63 5.39
N PHE A 186 -5.75 -20.15 4.70
CA PHE A 186 -6.48 -21.34 5.16
C PHE A 186 -5.53 -22.53 5.41
N VAL A 187 -4.64 -22.81 4.46
CA VAL A 187 -3.64 -23.88 4.59
C VAL A 187 -2.68 -23.59 5.76
N ALA A 188 -2.22 -22.33 5.90
CA ALA A 188 -1.36 -21.95 7.02
C ALA A 188 -2.04 -22.22 8.37
N PHE A 189 -3.31 -21.86 8.52
CA PHE A 189 -4.08 -22.14 9.74
C PHE A 189 -4.27 -23.64 9.98
N CYS A 190 -4.50 -24.45 8.95
CA CYS A 190 -4.53 -25.92 9.10
C CYS A 190 -3.21 -26.45 9.66
N VAL A 191 -2.06 -25.91 9.23
CA VAL A 191 -0.75 -26.26 9.79
C VAL A 191 -0.65 -25.83 11.26
N ALA A 192 -1.11 -24.62 11.60
CA ALA A 192 -1.10 -24.13 12.98
C ALA A 192 -1.85 -25.05 13.95
N TYR A 193 -2.96 -25.67 13.51
CA TYR A 193 -3.73 -26.60 14.33
C TYR A 193 -2.93 -27.81 14.80
N LEU A 194 -1.89 -28.23 14.09
CA LEU A 194 -1.02 -29.32 14.52
C LEU A 194 -0.28 -29.00 15.83
N ALA A 195 -0.08 -27.70 16.14
CA ALA A 195 0.48 -27.30 17.43
C ALA A 195 -0.40 -27.68 18.63
N SER A 196 -1.69 -27.92 18.41
CA SER A 196 -2.61 -28.33 19.50
C SER A 196 -2.29 -29.70 20.10
N PHE A 197 -1.51 -30.54 19.43
CA PHE A 197 -1.02 -31.79 20.01
C PHE A 197 -0.16 -31.58 21.26
N ASP A 198 0.44 -30.41 21.43
CA ASP A 198 1.23 -30.06 22.61
C ASP A 198 0.40 -30.06 23.91
N TYR A 199 -0.91 -29.83 23.81
CA TYR A 199 -1.79 -29.93 24.97
C TYR A 199 -1.86 -31.34 25.56
N LEU A 200 -1.56 -32.41 24.79
CA LEU A 200 -1.52 -33.78 25.29
C LEU A 200 -0.49 -33.96 26.42
N ALA A 201 0.68 -33.31 26.25
CA ALA A 201 1.72 -33.34 27.30
C ALA A 201 1.28 -32.62 28.60
N ALA A 202 0.45 -31.56 28.47
CA ALA A 202 -0.10 -30.87 29.65
C ALA A 202 -1.06 -31.73 30.46
N PHE A 203 -1.71 -32.71 29.86
CA PHE A 203 -2.56 -33.70 30.52
C PHE A 203 -1.83 -35.01 30.91
N GLY A 204 -0.47 -34.98 30.87
CA GLY A 204 0.35 -36.09 31.33
C GLY A 204 0.65 -37.17 30.29
N ILE A 205 0.23 -37.01 29.03
CA ILE A 205 0.55 -37.94 27.94
C ILE A 205 2.02 -37.74 27.51
N PRO A 206 2.88 -38.77 27.53
CA PRO A 206 4.31 -38.63 27.28
C PRO A 206 4.64 -38.50 25.79
N LEU A 207 4.03 -37.50 25.09
CA LEU A 207 4.30 -37.10 23.72
C LEU A 207 5.17 -35.87 23.76
N TYR A 208 6.33 -35.91 23.04
CA TYR A 208 7.20 -34.74 22.92
C TYR A 208 6.45 -33.62 22.18
N PRO A 209 6.40 -32.39 22.73
CA PRO A 209 5.69 -31.29 22.13
C PRO A 209 6.44 -30.78 20.90
N PHE A 210 5.90 -31.03 19.72
CA PHE A 210 6.44 -30.59 18.43
C PHE A 210 5.69 -29.39 17.83
N GLY A 211 4.79 -28.79 18.58
CA GLY A 211 3.99 -27.65 18.15
C GLY A 211 4.83 -26.46 17.69
N HIS A 212 6.06 -26.30 18.20
CA HIS A 212 6.98 -25.27 17.74
C HIS A 212 7.27 -25.37 16.23
N LEU A 213 7.34 -26.59 15.63
CA LEU A 213 7.51 -26.77 14.19
C LEU A 213 6.26 -26.37 13.42
N ALA A 214 5.08 -26.71 13.93
CA ALA A 214 3.82 -26.31 13.31
C ALA A 214 3.64 -24.79 13.34
N VAL A 215 3.97 -24.14 14.45
CA VAL A 215 3.94 -22.67 14.59
C VAL A 215 4.95 -22.01 13.66
N LEU A 216 6.17 -22.53 13.54
CA LEU A 216 7.16 -22.01 12.60
C LEU A 216 6.66 -22.11 11.16
N GLY A 217 6.11 -23.27 10.76
CA GLY A 217 5.52 -23.47 9.45
C GLY A 217 4.38 -22.49 9.17
N PHE A 218 3.47 -22.31 10.14
CA PHE A 218 2.38 -21.34 10.06
C PHE A 218 2.89 -19.91 9.86
N ILE A 219 3.83 -19.47 10.67
CA ILE A 219 4.35 -18.09 10.60
C ILE A 219 5.07 -17.85 9.26
N ILE A 220 5.86 -18.81 8.76
CA ILE A 220 6.52 -18.70 7.45
C ILE A 220 5.48 -18.61 6.32
N LEU A 221 4.48 -19.49 6.33
CA LEU A 221 3.42 -19.48 5.30
C LEU A 221 2.62 -18.19 5.33
N THR A 222 2.31 -17.69 6.52
CA THR A 222 1.54 -16.45 6.71
C THR A 222 2.37 -15.23 6.30
N ALA A 223 3.63 -15.13 6.71
CA ALA A 223 4.53 -14.05 6.29
C ALA A 223 4.70 -14.02 4.77
N ARG A 224 4.88 -15.22 4.15
CA ARG A 224 4.93 -15.33 2.69
C ARG A 224 3.61 -14.86 2.05
N ALA A 225 2.45 -15.16 2.64
CA ALA A 225 1.17 -14.70 2.13
C ALA A 225 1.04 -13.18 2.27
N VAL A 226 1.42 -12.59 3.41
CA VAL A 226 1.45 -11.14 3.64
C VAL A 226 2.29 -10.44 2.57
N TRP A 227 3.54 -10.88 2.36
CA TRP A 227 4.43 -10.27 1.36
C TRP A 227 3.99 -10.50 -0.08
N ARG A 228 3.62 -11.77 -0.44
CA ARG A 228 3.28 -12.12 -1.82
C ARG A 228 2.02 -11.41 -2.30
N PHE A 229 1.02 -11.29 -1.46
CA PHE A 229 -0.28 -10.72 -1.82
C PHE A 229 -0.40 -9.25 -1.45
N ARG A 230 0.69 -8.63 -0.94
CA ARG A 230 0.72 -7.25 -0.47
C ARG A 230 -0.59 -6.95 0.26
N LEU A 231 -0.77 -7.57 1.43
CA LEU A 231 -1.93 -7.36 2.30
C LEU A 231 -1.96 -5.93 2.86
N VAL A 232 -1.40 -5.01 2.09
CA VAL A 232 -1.41 -3.59 2.37
C VAL A 232 -2.83 -3.11 2.18
N ASP A 233 -3.42 -2.55 3.19
CA ASP A 233 -4.51 -1.61 3.01
C ASP A 233 -4.06 -0.61 1.95
N ILE A 234 -4.88 -0.38 0.92
CA ILE A 234 -4.66 0.74 0.01
C ILE A 234 -4.82 1.98 0.88
N THR A 235 -3.70 2.38 1.51
CA THR A 235 -3.71 3.62 2.27
C THR A 235 -3.97 4.76 1.29
N PRO A 236 -4.70 5.80 1.67
CA PRO A 236 -4.89 6.98 0.80
C PRO A 236 -3.56 7.50 0.25
N ALA A 237 -2.48 7.42 1.03
CA ALA A 237 -1.14 7.81 0.62
C ALA A 237 -0.58 6.92 -0.51
N PHE A 238 -0.73 5.59 -0.42
CA PHE A 238 -0.30 4.67 -1.47
C PHE A 238 -1.14 4.86 -2.75
N ALA A 239 -2.47 4.96 -2.63
CA ALA A 239 -3.35 5.22 -3.75
C ALA A 239 -3.02 6.56 -4.42
N ALA A 240 -2.76 7.62 -3.64
CA ALA A 240 -2.35 8.92 -4.16
C ALA A 240 -1.03 8.83 -4.94
N MET A 241 -0.03 8.11 -4.42
CA MET A 241 1.26 7.94 -5.10
C MET A 241 1.13 7.15 -6.41
N GLU A 242 0.33 6.09 -6.43
CA GLU A 242 0.07 5.33 -7.67
C GLU A 242 -0.69 6.15 -8.70
N ILE A 243 -1.69 6.96 -8.27
CA ILE A 243 -2.41 7.89 -9.15
C ILE A 243 -1.43 8.92 -9.72
N ILE A 244 -0.60 9.52 -8.88
CA ILE A 244 0.43 10.50 -9.29
C ILE A 244 1.39 9.90 -10.32
N ASN A 245 1.85 8.67 -10.11
CA ASN A 245 2.76 7.98 -11.03
C ASN A 245 2.09 7.52 -12.34
N ALA A 246 0.78 7.28 -12.32
CA ALA A 246 -0.01 6.94 -13.50
C ALA A 246 -0.42 8.17 -14.33
N MET A 247 -0.28 9.39 -13.80
CA MET A 247 -0.60 10.61 -14.54
C MET A 247 0.29 10.77 -15.76
N VAL A 248 -0.32 11.16 -16.90
CA VAL A 248 0.38 11.51 -18.14
C VAL A 248 1.01 12.90 -18.04
N ASP A 249 0.35 13.80 -17.31
CA ASP A 249 0.85 15.15 -17.06
C ASP A 249 2.03 15.09 -16.06
N VAL A 250 3.01 15.94 -16.28
CA VAL A 250 4.14 16.11 -15.35
C VAL A 250 3.63 16.72 -14.04
N LEU A 251 3.99 16.11 -12.92
CA LEU A 251 3.71 16.67 -11.60
C LEU A 251 5.02 16.83 -10.83
N LEU A 252 5.24 18.07 -10.37
CA LEU A 252 6.33 18.43 -9.47
C LEU A 252 5.74 19.08 -8.22
N VAL A 253 6.25 18.70 -7.06
CA VAL A 253 6.01 19.42 -5.80
C VAL A 253 7.33 20.04 -5.36
N LEU A 254 7.34 21.35 -5.18
CA LEU A 254 8.50 22.12 -4.78
C LEU A 254 8.32 22.61 -3.34
N ASP A 255 9.42 22.74 -2.62
CA ASP A 255 9.39 23.46 -1.34
C ASP A 255 9.43 24.99 -1.56
N ASN A 256 9.35 25.75 -0.48
CA ASN A 256 9.37 27.23 -0.51
C ASN A 256 10.69 27.81 -1.05
N ALA A 257 11.75 27.01 -1.12
CA ALA A 257 13.03 27.38 -1.71
C ALA A 257 13.12 27.01 -3.22
N GLY A 258 12.06 26.43 -3.81
CA GLY A 258 12.05 26.00 -5.22
C GLY A 258 12.75 24.67 -5.47
N SER A 259 13.07 23.87 -4.43
CA SER A 259 13.68 22.56 -4.59
C SER A 259 12.60 21.47 -4.77
N VAL A 260 12.82 20.53 -5.68
CA VAL A 260 11.89 19.43 -5.96
C VAL A 260 11.82 18.45 -4.79
N ARG A 261 10.63 18.22 -4.27
CA ARG A 261 10.35 17.24 -3.21
C ARG A 261 9.63 16.00 -3.72
N VAL A 262 8.79 16.17 -4.75
CA VAL A 262 8.10 15.06 -5.42
C VAL A 262 8.15 15.27 -6.92
N ALA A 263 8.45 14.22 -7.67
CA ALA A 263 8.42 14.18 -9.12
C ALA A 263 7.78 12.87 -9.57
N ASN A 264 6.75 12.92 -10.42
CA ASN A 264 6.13 11.71 -10.94
C ASN A 264 6.91 11.11 -12.13
N ARG A 265 6.47 9.96 -12.61
CA ARG A 265 7.09 9.26 -13.74
C ARG A 265 7.13 10.11 -15.02
N ALA A 266 6.10 10.93 -15.29
CA ALA A 266 6.07 11.82 -16.43
C ALA A 266 7.14 12.93 -16.33
N ALA A 267 7.44 13.43 -15.13
CA ALA A 267 8.54 14.35 -14.88
C ALA A 267 9.89 13.73 -15.23
N CYS A 268 10.12 12.49 -14.80
CA CYS A 268 11.35 11.76 -15.13
C CYS A 268 11.53 11.58 -16.64
N GLN A 269 10.45 11.35 -17.36
CA GLN A 269 10.46 11.23 -18.84
C GLN A 269 10.73 12.56 -19.53
N LEU A 270 10.05 13.64 -19.13
CA LEU A 270 10.23 14.97 -19.71
C LEU A 270 11.66 15.48 -19.54
N PHE A 271 12.18 15.40 -18.30
CA PHE A 271 13.53 15.89 -17.98
C PHE A 271 14.64 14.87 -18.29
N ARG A 272 14.30 13.64 -18.71
CA ARG A 272 15.24 12.54 -19.01
C ARG A 272 16.22 12.28 -17.87
N ARG A 273 15.74 12.39 -16.65
CA ARG A 273 16.52 12.16 -15.41
C ARG A 273 15.79 11.18 -14.51
N PRO A 274 16.51 10.31 -13.80
CA PRO A 274 15.88 9.46 -12.78
C PRO A 274 15.35 10.31 -11.62
N GLU A 275 14.34 9.81 -10.93
CA GLU A 275 13.69 10.50 -9.81
C GLU A 275 14.70 10.96 -8.76
N SER A 276 15.68 10.11 -8.43
CA SER A 276 16.77 10.42 -7.47
C SER A 276 17.63 11.63 -7.85
N ALA A 277 17.71 11.98 -9.13
CA ALA A 277 18.43 13.15 -9.62
C ALA A 277 17.54 14.40 -9.71
N LEU A 278 16.22 14.21 -9.74
CA LEU A 278 15.24 15.31 -9.72
C LEU A 278 14.97 15.78 -8.29
N ILE A 279 14.80 14.87 -7.35
CA ILE A 279 14.56 15.20 -5.94
C ILE A 279 15.76 15.97 -5.36
N GLY A 280 15.48 17.11 -4.73
CA GLY A 280 16.49 18.02 -4.15
C GLY A 280 17.12 18.97 -5.19
N SER A 281 16.90 18.79 -6.49
CA SER A 281 17.36 19.77 -7.49
C SER A 281 16.47 21.02 -7.47
N HIS A 282 17.05 22.19 -7.73
CA HIS A 282 16.30 23.42 -7.86
C HIS A 282 15.62 23.50 -9.22
N ILE A 283 14.36 23.96 -9.28
CA ILE A 283 13.56 24.01 -10.51
C ILE A 283 14.26 24.79 -11.64
N GLN A 284 14.97 25.85 -11.33
CA GLN A 284 15.74 26.63 -12.30
C GLN A 284 16.77 25.80 -13.06
N ASN A 285 17.39 24.82 -12.40
CA ASN A 285 18.38 23.94 -13.00
C ASN A 285 17.76 22.88 -13.96
N LEU A 286 16.47 22.61 -13.77
CA LEU A 286 15.73 21.68 -14.64
C LEU A 286 15.20 22.36 -15.89
N VAL A 287 14.95 23.66 -15.81
CA VAL A 287 14.27 24.45 -16.85
C VAL A 287 15.22 25.52 -17.44
N SER A 288 16.55 25.35 -17.25
CA SER A 288 17.56 26.23 -17.80
C SER A 288 17.43 26.26 -19.33
N GLY A 289 17.09 27.44 -19.88
CA GLY A 289 16.82 27.65 -21.30
C GLY A 289 15.36 27.98 -21.63
N ILE A 290 14.45 27.92 -20.65
CA ILE A 290 13.06 28.36 -20.78
C ILE A 290 12.93 29.73 -20.12
N ALA A 291 12.47 30.75 -20.84
CA ALA A 291 12.28 32.12 -20.31
C ALA A 291 11.16 32.25 -19.24
N ALA A 292 10.60 31.12 -18.78
CA ALA A 292 9.36 31.08 -18.02
C ALA A 292 9.41 30.75 -16.51
N PRO A 293 10.43 30.07 -15.95
CA PRO A 293 10.31 29.53 -14.57
C PRO A 293 10.28 30.58 -13.47
N GLU A 294 11.10 31.62 -13.57
CA GLU A 294 11.13 32.70 -12.55
C GLU A 294 9.82 33.47 -12.52
N PHE A 295 9.28 33.78 -13.70
CA PHE A 295 8.00 34.47 -13.84
C PHE A 295 6.81 33.66 -13.25
N ILE A 296 6.82 32.32 -13.39
CA ILE A 296 5.76 31.46 -12.82
C ILE A 296 5.88 31.44 -11.29
N LEU A 297 7.07 31.29 -10.75
CA LEU A 297 7.31 31.27 -9.30
C LEU A 297 6.89 32.59 -8.66
N ASP A 298 7.36 33.72 -9.18
CA ASP A 298 7.03 35.04 -8.66
C ASP A 298 5.51 35.31 -8.74
N ARG A 299 4.89 34.91 -9.83
CA ARG A 299 3.46 35.07 -10.02
C ARG A 299 2.63 34.21 -9.07
N VAL A 300 3.04 32.96 -8.81
CA VAL A 300 2.34 32.10 -7.87
C VAL A 300 2.52 32.62 -6.43
N ILE A 301 3.69 33.15 -6.09
CA ILE A 301 3.93 33.77 -4.78
C ILE A 301 3.00 34.98 -4.59
N LEU A 302 2.82 35.80 -5.63
CA LEU A 302 2.01 37.01 -5.58
C LEU A 302 0.49 36.75 -5.67
N SER A 303 0.05 35.83 -6.51
CA SER A 303 -1.38 35.59 -6.80
C SER A 303 -1.94 34.29 -6.22
N GLY A 304 -1.10 33.45 -5.61
CA GLY A 304 -1.47 32.17 -5.03
C GLY A 304 -1.63 31.04 -6.05
N SER A 305 -1.87 31.33 -7.34
CA SER A 305 -1.94 30.34 -8.41
C SER A 305 -1.73 30.94 -9.79
N VAL A 306 -1.22 30.12 -10.70
CA VAL A 306 -1.16 30.38 -12.14
C VAL A 306 -1.84 29.22 -12.85
N ARG A 307 -2.67 29.48 -13.86
CA ARG A 307 -3.35 28.44 -14.66
C ARG A 307 -3.05 28.61 -16.12
N ASP A 308 -2.86 27.48 -16.80
CA ASP A 308 -2.76 27.36 -18.25
C ASP A 308 -1.74 28.33 -18.89
N TYR A 309 -0.60 28.54 -18.20
CA TYR A 309 0.48 29.35 -18.75
C TYR A 309 1.23 28.55 -19.82
N GLU A 310 1.13 28.98 -21.06
CA GLU A 310 1.73 28.31 -22.20
C GLU A 310 3.12 28.87 -22.51
N PHE A 311 4.07 27.98 -22.75
CA PHE A 311 5.42 28.32 -23.16
C PHE A 311 6.03 27.24 -24.07
N PRO A 312 6.90 27.66 -25.04
CA PRO A 312 7.58 26.70 -25.88
C PRO A 312 8.78 26.10 -25.16
N LEU A 313 8.95 24.78 -25.28
CA LEU A 313 10.16 24.05 -24.92
C LEU A 313 10.86 23.60 -26.20
N ILE A 314 12.13 23.96 -26.37
CA ILE A 314 12.94 23.51 -27.51
C ILE A 314 13.62 22.18 -27.07
N ASP A 315 13.10 21.06 -27.54
CA ASP A 315 13.74 19.74 -27.37
C ASP A 315 14.63 19.47 -28.60
N GLN A 316 15.89 19.13 -28.37
CA GLN A 316 16.86 18.88 -29.45
C GLN A 316 16.48 17.68 -30.34
N SER A 317 15.62 16.76 -29.87
CA SER A 317 15.24 15.53 -30.58
C SER A 317 13.85 15.58 -31.22
N ILE A 318 12.92 16.38 -30.66
CA ILE A 318 11.49 16.40 -31.06
C ILE A 318 11.14 17.76 -31.72
N GLY A 319 12.00 18.78 -31.56
CA GLY A 319 11.74 20.15 -32.01
C GLY A 319 11.01 20.98 -30.95
N VAL A 320 10.17 21.92 -31.41
CA VAL A 320 9.43 22.82 -30.50
C VAL A 320 8.19 22.12 -29.97
N VAL A 321 8.12 21.95 -28.65
CA VAL A 321 6.99 21.40 -27.89
C VAL A 321 6.31 22.54 -27.15
N THR A 322 4.99 22.67 -27.27
CA THR A 322 4.23 23.66 -26.50
C THR A 322 3.74 23.02 -25.18
N LEU A 323 4.22 23.57 -24.07
CA LEU A 323 3.83 23.12 -22.71
C LEU A 323 2.85 24.13 -22.11
N SER A 324 1.88 23.65 -21.34
CA SER A 324 0.99 24.43 -20.50
C SER A 324 1.27 24.09 -19.03
N ALA A 325 1.62 25.08 -18.23
CA ALA A 325 1.87 24.94 -16.79
C ALA A 325 0.74 25.54 -15.97
N SER A 326 0.27 24.76 -15.00
CA SER A 326 -0.61 25.22 -13.94
C SER A 326 0.08 24.99 -12.60
N SER A 327 0.18 26.02 -11.77
CA SER A 327 0.86 25.98 -10.49
C SER A 327 0.00 26.60 -9.41
N PHE A 328 0.00 26.01 -8.20
CA PHE A 328 -0.73 26.54 -7.05
C PHE A 328 0.03 26.29 -5.77
N MET A 329 -0.14 27.21 -4.81
CA MET A 329 0.46 27.13 -3.49
C MET A 329 -0.38 26.26 -2.57
N MET A 330 0.19 25.19 -2.04
CA MET A 330 -0.39 24.38 -0.99
C MET A 330 -0.12 25.04 0.35
N ARG A 331 -1.15 25.21 1.19
CA ARG A 331 -1.07 25.84 2.50
C ARG A 331 -1.42 24.84 3.60
N ASP A 332 -0.88 25.06 4.77
CA ASP A 332 -1.28 24.31 5.96
C ASP A 332 -2.69 24.69 6.38
N ASP A 333 -3.54 23.70 6.68
CA ASP A 333 -4.96 23.92 7.05
C ASP A 333 -5.12 24.70 8.37
N GLN A 334 -4.10 24.69 9.26
CA GLN A 334 -4.18 25.33 10.57
C GLN A 334 -3.52 26.69 10.61
N SER A 335 -2.32 26.85 10.02
CA SER A 335 -1.55 28.09 10.05
C SER A 335 -1.76 28.96 8.82
N MET A 336 -2.34 28.44 7.75
CA MET A 336 -2.46 29.09 6.43
C MET A 336 -1.11 29.46 5.79
N ASP A 337 -0.01 28.97 6.37
CA ASP A 337 1.33 29.21 5.84
C ASP A 337 1.56 28.41 4.54
N PRO A 338 2.34 28.95 3.59
CA PRO A 338 2.70 28.22 2.38
C PRO A 338 3.63 27.06 2.74
N VAL A 339 3.21 25.84 2.39
CA VAL A 339 3.96 24.60 2.68
C VAL A 339 4.73 24.13 1.46
N ALA A 340 4.09 24.17 0.29
CA ALA A 340 4.66 23.67 -0.94
C ALA A 340 4.01 24.30 -2.18
N LEU A 341 4.74 24.31 -3.28
CA LEU A 341 4.23 24.69 -4.60
C LEU A 341 4.01 23.44 -5.43
N VAL A 342 2.79 23.24 -5.91
CA VAL A 342 2.46 22.16 -6.84
C VAL A 342 2.44 22.69 -8.26
N CYS A 343 3.22 22.04 -9.15
CA CYS A 343 3.30 22.38 -10.56
C CYS A 343 2.83 21.20 -11.41
N ILE A 344 1.84 21.44 -12.29
CA ILE A 344 1.35 20.47 -13.27
C ILE A 344 1.73 21.03 -14.64
N ILE A 345 2.44 20.23 -15.46
CA ILE A 345 2.86 20.63 -16.80
C ILE A 345 2.32 19.60 -17.80
N ARG A 346 1.61 20.10 -18.81
CA ARG A 346 0.97 19.30 -19.85
C ARG A 346 1.56 19.63 -21.21
N ASP A 347 1.83 18.63 -22.03
CA ASP A 347 2.13 18.81 -23.44
C ASP A 347 0.81 19.06 -24.21
N VAL A 348 0.67 20.28 -24.74
CA VAL A 348 -0.52 20.71 -25.50
C VAL A 348 -0.22 20.84 -26.99
N THR A 349 0.92 20.35 -27.45
CA THR A 349 1.39 20.48 -28.82
C THR A 349 0.38 19.96 -29.85
N GLN A 350 -0.11 18.74 -29.65
CA GLN A 350 -1.10 18.13 -30.54
C GLN A 350 -2.45 18.83 -30.46
N GLN A 351 -2.88 19.23 -29.28
CA GLN A 351 -4.12 20.00 -29.09
C GLN A 351 -4.07 21.35 -29.83
N LYS A 352 -2.95 22.05 -29.71
CA LYS A 352 -2.75 23.34 -30.46
C LYS A 352 -2.71 23.16 -31.95
N LYS A 353 -2.04 22.14 -32.46
CA LYS A 353 -2.03 21.83 -33.91
C LYS A 353 -3.45 21.55 -34.40
N ALA A 354 -4.19 20.69 -33.72
CA ALA A 354 -5.58 20.38 -34.08
C ALA A 354 -6.48 21.62 -34.03
N GLN A 355 -6.31 22.48 -33.03
CA GLN A 355 -7.08 23.72 -32.91
C GLN A 355 -6.81 24.70 -34.09
N LEU A 356 -5.52 24.85 -34.45
CA LEU A 356 -5.13 25.67 -35.61
C LEU A 356 -5.66 25.10 -36.91
N ASP A 357 -5.65 23.77 -37.08
CA ASP A 357 -6.19 23.13 -38.27
C ASP A 357 -7.73 23.31 -38.38
N ILE A 358 -8.45 23.17 -37.27
CA ILE A 358 -9.88 23.44 -37.22
C ILE A 358 -10.15 24.90 -37.57
N GLN A 359 -9.40 25.83 -37.01
CA GLN A 359 -9.56 27.26 -37.31
C GLN A 359 -9.36 27.55 -38.80
N ARG A 360 -8.29 27.02 -39.39
CA ARG A 360 -8.02 27.15 -40.82
C ARG A 360 -9.13 26.57 -41.69
N HIS A 361 -9.64 25.38 -41.29
CA HIS A 361 -10.77 24.77 -41.99
C HIS A 361 -12.04 25.61 -41.91
N THR A 362 -12.34 26.18 -40.74
CA THR A 362 -13.50 27.03 -40.52
C THR A 362 -13.41 28.31 -41.32
N GLU A 363 -12.25 28.97 -41.34
CA GLU A 363 -12.00 30.16 -42.15
C GLU A 363 -12.15 29.88 -43.67
N ARG A 364 -11.64 28.72 -44.11
CA ARG A 364 -11.78 28.27 -45.49
C ARG A 364 -13.24 27.98 -45.87
N GLN A 365 -14.01 27.34 -45.01
CA GLN A 365 -15.43 27.09 -45.24
C GLN A 365 -16.24 28.40 -45.27
N ALA A 366 -15.95 29.33 -44.34
CA ALA A 366 -16.61 30.66 -44.36
C ALA A 366 -16.36 31.41 -45.68
N ALA A 367 -15.13 31.41 -46.15
CA ALA A 367 -14.78 32.03 -47.45
C ALA A 367 -15.51 31.36 -48.64
N LEU A 368 -15.59 30.02 -48.65
CA LEU A 368 -16.35 29.27 -49.67
C LEU A 368 -17.86 29.56 -49.59
N TYR A 369 -18.42 29.70 -48.39
CA TYR A 369 -19.82 30.05 -48.20
C TYR A 369 -20.12 31.46 -48.74
N GLU A 370 -19.26 32.45 -48.45
CA GLU A 370 -19.41 33.81 -48.98
C GLU A 370 -19.34 33.84 -50.52
N ILE A 371 -18.42 33.05 -51.13
CA ILE A 371 -18.31 32.90 -52.58
C ILE A 371 -19.62 32.34 -53.16
N ASN A 372 -20.15 31.26 -52.54
CA ASN A 372 -21.43 30.67 -52.97
C ASN A 372 -22.60 31.68 -52.88
N LEU A 373 -22.67 32.41 -51.76
CA LEU A 373 -23.73 33.41 -51.57
C LEU A 373 -23.65 34.54 -52.63
N ALA A 374 -22.45 35.02 -52.90
CA ALA A 374 -22.24 36.05 -53.94
C ALA A 374 -22.58 35.51 -55.32
N THR A 375 -22.28 34.25 -55.62
CA THR A 375 -22.59 33.61 -56.90
C THR A 375 -24.06 33.39 -57.12
N THR A 376 -24.83 33.13 -56.04
CA THR A 376 -26.30 32.91 -56.13
C THR A 376 -27.13 34.18 -56.05
N SER A 377 -26.58 35.27 -55.52
CA SER A 377 -27.32 36.55 -55.33
C SER A 377 -27.17 37.57 -56.46
N THR A 378 -26.22 37.40 -57.36
CA THR A 378 -25.96 38.34 -58.45
C THR A 378 -26.17 37.67 -59.82
N LEU A 379 -27.12 38.27 -60.64
CA LEU A 379 -27.42 37.87 -61.96
C LEU A 379 -26.35 38.38 -62.99
N GLU A 380 -25.41 39.22 -62.58
CA GLU A 380 -24.35 39.77 -63.44
C GLU A 380 -23.06 38.98 -63.33
N LEU A 381 -22.72 38.25 -64.37
CA LEU A 381 -21.52 37.41 -64.54
C LEU A 381 -20.23 38.12 -64.09
N ARG A 382 -20.06 39.38 -64.41
CA ARG A 382 -18.89 40.16 -64.03
C ARG A 382 -18.74 40.42 -62.55
N ALA A 383 -19.81 40.68 -61.88
CA ALA A 383 -19.78 40.91 -60.43
C ALA A 383 -19.41 39.63 -59.68
N VAL A 384 -19.94 38.47 -60.10
CA VAL A 384 -19.60 37.16 -59.59
C VAL A 384 -18.12 36.80 -59.76
N LEU A 385 -17.59 37.05 -60.97
CA LEU A 385 -16.19 36.82 -61.31
C LEU A 385 -15.20 37.73 -60.55
N ASN A 386 -15.55 38.98 -60.32
CA ASN A 386 -14.75 39.87 -59.47
C ASN A 386 -14.70 39.43 -57.99
N VAL A 387 -15.79 39.05 -57.40
CA VAL A 387 -15.83 38.52 -56.01
C VAL A 387 -15.03 37.20 -55.90
N LEU A 388 -15.15 36.32 -56.90
CA LEU A 388 -14.35 35.09 -56.97
C LEU A 388 -12.84 35.41 -57.06
N LEU A 389 -12.42 36.32 -57.87
CA LEU A 389 -11.04 36.73 -57.99
C LEU A 389 -10.48 37.32 -56.70
N GLU A 390 -11.22 38.23 -56.06
CA GLU A 390 -10.84 38.87 -54.80
C GLU A 390 -10.67 37.84 -53.67
N LYS A 391 -11.61 36.94 -53.52
CA LYS A 391 -11.55 35.92 -52.47
C LYS A 391 -10.52 34.82 -52.73
N LEU A 392 -10.29 34.42 -53.98
CA LEU A 392 -9.23 33.48 -54.36
C LEU A 392 -7.84 34.09 -54.15
N THR A 393 -7.64 35.36 -54.45
CA THR A 393 -6.38 36.05 -54.19
C THR A 393 -6.10 36.19 -52.69
N ALA A 394 -7.12 36.37 -51.86
CA ALA A 394 -6.99 36.40 -50.40
C ALA A 394 -6.68 35.03 -49.80
N LEU A 395 -7.19 33.92 -50.36
CA LEU A 395 -6.97 32.55 -49.90
C LEU A 395 -5.59 31.97 -50.27
N VAL A 396 -4.98 32.45 -51.38
CA VAL A 396 -3.68 32.02 -51.88
C VAL A 396 -2.79 33.24 -52.11
N PRO A 397 -2.21 33.79 -51.03
CA PRO A 397 -1.28 34.93 -51.16
C PRO A 397 -0.10 34.52 -52.05
N GLU A 398 0.41 35.46 -52.84
CA GLU A 398 1.56 35.27 -53.72
C GLU A 398 1.27 34.63 -55.11
N THR A 399 0.00 34.38 -55.47
CA THR A 399 -0.35 33.91 -56.85
C THR A 399 -1.18 34.90 -57.62
N ALA A 400 -0.86 35.07 -58.85
CA ALA A 400 -1.72 35.84 -59.77
C ALA A 400 -2.89 34.98 -60.26
N THR A 401 -4.11 35.37 -59.91
CA THR A 401 -5.34 34.59 -60.23
C THR A 401 -5.99 35.28 -61.49
N THR A 402 -6.20 34.52 -62.55
CA THR A 402 -6.86 34.99 -63.74
C THR A 402 -8.02 34.08 -64.12
N ILE A 403 -9.17 34.64 -64.41
CA ILE A 403 -10.34 33.89 -64.90
C ILE A 403 -10.51 34.15 -66.37
N MET A 404 -10.47 33.10 -67.16
CA MET A 404 -10.62 33.21 -68.66
C MET A 404 -12.01 32.71 -69.05
N LEU A 405 -12.79 33.55 -69.68
CA LEU A 405 -14.09 33.22 -70.26
C LEU A 405 -13.95 32.77 -71.70
N LEU A 406 -14.42 31.56 -71.98
CA LEU A 406 -14.47 31.00 -73.32
C LEU A 406 -15.85 31.26 -73.94
N ASP A 407 -15.93 32.10 -74.95
CA ASP A 407 -17.14 32.29 -75.72
C ASP A 407 -17.26 31.17 -76.75
N LYS A 408 -18.19 30.22 -76.54
CA LYS A 408 -18.44 29.11 -77.45
C LYS A 408 -19.06 29.52 -78.81
N LYS A 409 -19.44 30.79 -79.04
CA LYS A 409 -20.08 31.22 -80.25
C LYS A 409 -19.08 31.73 -81.31
N ASN A 410 -17.85 32.03 -80.92
CA ASN A 410 -16.83 32.58 -81.87
C ASN A 410 -15.56 31.74 -81.95
N GLY A 411 -15.62 30.48 -81.68
CA GLY A 411 -14.62 29.45 -81.95
C GLY A 411 -13.53 29.23 -81.10
#